data_96b3236e0115b0c606e6e3081d641f38
#
_entry.id   96b3236e0115b0c606e6e3081d641f38
#
_cell.length_a   1.000
_cell.length_b   1.000
_cell.length_c   1.000
_cell.angle_alpha   90.00
_cell.angle_beta   90.00
_cell.angle_gamma   90.00
#
_symmetry.space_group_name_H-M   'P 1'
#
loop_
_entity.id
_entity.type
_entity.pdbx_description
1 polymer ?
#
loop_
_entity_poly.entity_id
_entity_poly.type
_entity_poly.pdbx_seq_one_letter_code
_entity_poly.pdbx_strand_id
1 'polypeptide(L)'
;MQPIAATKLHAPPLNPAVIPRPRLLQRLTEGRDAGHGLTLVVAPAGYGKSTLLTAWLHGADGPAGWVSLDEGDNDPVRFGACLTAALARSLGDEPLQTTASVLRLPQAVSPETLAAHLINDVAALTVP
;
A
#
# COMPACT_ATOMS: atom_id res chain seq x y z
N MET A 1 -8.70 -12.75 -13.88
CA MET A 1 -8.00 -11.49 -13.55
C MET A 1 -6.58 -11.55 -14.08
N GLN A 2 -6.10 -10.50 -14.68
CA GLN A 2 -4.71 -10.44 -15.12
C GLN A 2 -3.76 -10.44 -13.93
N PRO A 3 -2.59 -11.08 -14.06
CA PRO A 3 -1.60 -11.03 -12.99
C PRO A 3 -1.18 -9.60 -12.66
N ILE A 4 -0.83 -9.37 -11.41
CA ILE A 4 -0.28 -8.10 -10.96
C ILE A 4 1.23 -8.11 -11.24
N ALA A 5 1.72 -7.11 -11.97
CA ALA A 5 3.14 -6.99 -12.23
C ALA A 5 3.90 -6.78 -10.92
N ALA A 6 4.93 -7.57 -10.69
CA ALA A 6 5.69 -7.48 -9.45
C ALA A 6 6.28 -6.10 -9.19
N THR A 7 6.69 -5.41 -10.25
CA THR A 7 7.25 -4.05 -10.16
C THR A 7 6.26 -3.04 -9.58
N LYS A 8 4.96 -3.32 -9.69
CA LYS A 8 3.89 -2.49 -9.16
C LYS A 8 3.88 -2.47 -7.62
N LEU A 9 4.42 -3.52 -7.01
CA LEU A 9 4.42 -3.72 -5.57
C LEU A 9 5.76 -3.36 -4.92
N HIS A 10 6.70 -2.85 -5.69
CA HIS A 10 8.02 -2.44 -5.19
C HIS A 10 8.14 -0.92 -5.21
N ALA A 11 8.53 -0.34 -4.09
CA ALA A 11 8.90 1.06 -4.04
C ALA A 11 10.09 1.31 -4.98
N PRO A 12 10.15 2.47 -5.66
CA PRO A 12 11.33 2.82 -6.43
C PRO A 12 12.58 2.81 -5.56
N PRO A 13 13.75 2.44 -6.11
CA PRO A 13 14.99 2.48 -5.33
C PRO A 13 15.32 3.90 -4.90
N LEU A 14 15.87 4.03 -3.69
CA LEU A 14 16.30 5.32 -3.17
C LEU A 14 17.56 5.77 -3.89
N ASN A 15 17.50 6.94 -4.53
CA ASN A 15 18.65 7.52 -5.20
C ASN A 15 19.56 8.18 -4.15
N PRO A 16 20.84 7.77 -4.03
CA PRO A 16 21.76 8.37 -3.06
C PRO A 16 22.04 9.86 -3.28
N ALA A 17 21.76 10.38 -4.48
CA ALA A 17 21.92 11.80 -4.79
C ALA A 17 20.73 12.65 -4.36
N VAL A 18 19.72 12.05 -3.75
CA VAL A 18 18.51 12.76 -3.30
C VAL A 18 18.85 13.73 -2.16
N ILE A 19 18.30 14.94 -2.27
CA ILE A 19 18.41 15.95 -1.22
C ILE A 19 17.48 15.55 -0.06
N PRO A 20 18.01 15.35 1.16
CA PRO A 20 17.15 15.02 2.31
C PRO A 20 16.16 16.15 2.60
N ARG A 21 14.95 15.74 3.01
CA ARG A 21 13.88 16.68 3.42
C ARG A 21 13.37 16.30 4.81
N PRO A 22 14.16 16.50 5.85
CA PRO A 22 13.83 16.02 7.20
C PRO A 22 12.53 16.60 7.73
N ARG A 23 12.21 17.84 7.39
CA ARG A 23 10.96 18.49 7.82
C ARG A 23 9.72 17.75 7.28
N LEU A 24 9.75 17.37 6.01
CA LEU A 24 8.63 16.65 5.39
C LEU A 24 8.53 15.22 5.91
N LEU A 25 9.66 14.55 6.10
CA LEU A 25 9.70 13.21 6.70
C LEU A 25 9.13 13.23 8.11
N GLN A 26 9.46 14.26 8.89
CA GLN A 26 8.92 14.42 10.24
C GLN A 26 7.41 14.60 10.23
N ARG A 27 6.89 15.38 9.29
CA ARG A 27 5.44 15.56 9.17
C ARG A 27 4.70 14.25 8.84
N LEU A 28 5.27 13.42 7.98
CA LEU A 28 4.72 12.10 7.68
C LEU A 28 4.69 11.21 8.93
N THR A 29 5.77 11.20 9.68
CA THR A 29 5.89 10.43 10.91
C THR A 29 4.90 10.92 11.97
N GLU A 30 4.77 12.22 12.15
CA GLU A 30 3.82 12.82 13.08
C GLU A 30 2.38 12.46 12.73
N GLY A 31 2.02 12.47 11.45
CA GLY A 31 0.68 12.05 11.01
C GLY A 31 0.41 10.59 11.36
N ARG A 32 1.38 9.70 11.09
CA ARG A 32 1.26 8.29 11.44
C ARG A 32 1.11 8.10 12.94
N ASP A 33 1.96 8.75 13.73
CA ASP A 33 1.97 8.60 15.18
C ASP A 33 0.73 9.20 15.84
N ALA A 34 0.12 10.20 15.20
CA ALA A 34 -1.14 10.79 15.63
C ALA A 34 -2.36 9.93 15.25
N GLY A 35 -2.15 8.80 14.57
CA GLY A 35 -3.23 7.89 14.21
C GLY A 35 -4.04 8.33 13.01
N HIS A 36 -3.49 9.20 12.15
CA HIS A 36 -4.17 9.60 10.92
C HIS A 36 -4.35 8.41 10.00
N GLY A 37 -5.59 8.12 9.60
CA GLY A 37 -5.90 6.99 8.72
C GLY A 37 -5.48 7.20 7.27
N LEU A 38 -5.27 8.47 6.86
CA LEU A 38 -4.85 8.81 5.51
C LEU A 38 -3.98 10.05 5.52
N THR A 39 -2.88 10.01 4.80
CA THR A 39 -2.06 11.17 4.51
C THR A 39 -1.96 11.32 3.00
N LEU A 40 -2.33 12.48 2.48
CA LEU A 40 -2.28 12.76 1.05
C LEU A 40 -1.11 13.69 0.73
N VAL A 41 -0.23 13.25 -0.16
CA VAL A 41 0.90 14.03 -0.66
C VAL A 41 0.59 14.45 -2.09
N VAL A 42 0.44 15.74 -2.31
CA VAL A 42 0.06 16.30 -3.62
C VAL A 42 1.12 17.30 -4.07
N ALA A 43 1.61 17.11 -5.27
CA ALA A 43 2.51 18.04 -5.93
C ALA A 43 2.51 17.76 -7.43
N PRO A 44 2.88 18.74 -8.26
CA PRO A 44 3.07 18.48 -9.69
C PRO A 44 4.16 17.43 -9.94
N ALA A 45 4.12 16.81 -11.12
CA ALA A 45 5.16 15.87 -11.51
C ALA A 45 6.55 16.51 -11.45
N GLY A 46 7.54 15.75 -10.99
CA GLY A 46 8.91 16.24 -10.86
C GLY A 46 9.26 16.91 -9.53
N TYR A 47 8.30 17.04 -8.61
CA TYR A 47 8.54 17.65 -7.29
C TYR A 47 8.96 16.62 -6.21
N GLY A 48 9.26 15.39 -6.62
CA GLY A 48 9.88 14.42 -5.72
C GLY A 48 8.95 13.69 -4.75
N LYS A 49 7.65 13.58 -5.08
CA LYS A 49 6.68 12.87 -4.22
C LYS A 49 7.09 11.43 -3.94
N SER A 50 7.34 10.67 -4.99
CA SER A 50 7.75 9.25 -4.85
C SER A 50 9.08 9.11 -4.14
N THR A 51 10.00 10.03 -4.39
CA THR A 51 11.29 10.08 -3.72
C THR A 51 11.13 10.32 -2.22
N LEU A 52 10.27 11.25 -1.84
CA LEU A 52 9.96 11.53 -0.43
C LEU A 52 9.38 10.30 0.26
N LEU A 53 8.40 9.66 -0.36
CA LEU A 53 7.74 8.48 0.20
C LEU A 53 8.70 7.30 0.31
N THR A 54 9.54 7.09 -0.70
CA THR A 54 10.57 6.05 -0.67
C THR A 54 11.55 6.28 0.47
N ALA A 55 12.02 7.52 0.65
CA ALA A 55 12.92 7.87 1.74
C ALA A 55 12.27 7.64 3.10
N TRP A 56 10.99 8.00 3.23
CA TRP A 56 10.25 7.78 4.47
C TRP A 56 10.12 6.29 4.80
N LEU A 57 9.81 5.45 3.80
CA LEU A 57 9.70 4.00 4.00
C LEU A 57 11.03 3.37 4.44
N HIS A 58 12.15 3.85 3.89
CA HIS A 58 13.47 3.33 4.28
C HIS A 58 13.81 3.63 5.74
N GLY A 59 13.30 4.73 6.28
CA GLY A 59 13.54 5.10 7.67
C GLY A 59 12.44 4.70 8.64
N ALA A 60 11.32 4.15 8.15
CA ALA A 60 10.19 3.79 8.99
C ALA A 60 10.38 2.42 9.64
N ASP A 61 9.94 2.31 10.89
CA ASP A 61 9.87 1.04 11.58
C ASP A 61 8.53 0.34 11.28
N GLY A 62 8.57 -0.98 11.24
CA GLY A 62 7.39 -1.80 11.07
C GLY A 62 7.07 -2.14 9.61
N PRO A 63 6.06 -3.00 9.40
CA PRO A 63 5.68 -3.45 8.07
C PRO A 63 5.05 -2.32 7.25
N ALA A 64 5.41 -2.27 5.97
CA ALA A 64 4.85 -1.31 5.03
C ALA A 64 4.75 -1.95 3.65
N GLY A 65 3.70 -1.62 2.92
CA GLY A 65 3.51 -2.06 1.55
C GLY A 65 3.54 -0.88 0.59
N TRP A 66 3.79 -1.18 -0.66
CA TRP A 66 3.81 -0.21 -1.75
C TRP A 66 2.95 -0.69 -2.91
N VAL A 67 2.15 0.19 -3.46
CA VAL A 67 1.42 -0.05 -4.70
C VAL A 67 1.54 1.17 -5.61
N SER A 68 2.00 0.95 -6.83
CA SER A 68 1.94 1.95 -7.88
C SER A 68 0.68 1.73 -8.70
N LEU A 69 -0.15 2.75 -8.84
CA LEU A 69 -1.44 2.65 -9.50
C LEU A 69 -1.39 3.25 -10.91
N ASP A 70 -2.15 2.65 -11.81
CA ASP A 70 -2.35 3.16 -13.16
C ASP A 70 -3.84 3.11 -13.53
N GLU A 71 -4.17 3.46 -14.77
CA GLU A 71 -5.57 3.52 -15.22
C GLU A 71 -6.29 2.17 -15.13
N GLY A 72 -5.56 1.06 -15.27
CA GLY A 72 -6.13 -0.28 -15.15
C GLY A 72 -6.62 -0.60 -13.74
N ASP A 73 -6.19 0.14 -12.75
CA ASP A 73 -6.56 -0.07 -11.34
C ASP A 73 -7.81 0.72 -10.93
N ASN A 74 -8.49 1.37 -11.88
CA ASN A 74 -9.77 2.00 -11.62
C ASN A 74 -10.90 0.99 -11.39
N ASP A 75 -10.71 -0.27 -11.77
CA ASP A 75 -11.61 -1.34 -11.39
C ASP A 75 -11.46 -1.59 -9.88
N PRO A 76 -12.55 -1.48 -9.07
CA PRO A 76 -12.46 -1.65 -7.62
C PRO A 76 -11.93 -3.01 -7.18
N VAL A 77 -12.29 -4.09 -7.88
CA VAL A 77 -11.79 -5.43 -7.55
C VAL A 77 -10.30 -5.54 -7.86
N ARG A 78 -9.87 -4.98 -8.98
CA ARG A 78 -8.44 -4.92 -9.33
C ARG A 78 -7.65 -4.11 -8.31
N PHE A 79 -8.16 -2.97 -7.90
CA PHE A 79 -7.56 -2.14 -6.87
C PHE A 79 -7.43 -2.91 -5.55
N GLY A 80 -8.51 -3.58 -5.13
CA GLY A 80 -8.51 -4.41 -3.92
C GLY A 80 -7.50 -5.55 -4.00
N ALA A 81 -7.35 -6.16 -5.16
CA ALA A 81 -6.35 -7.21 -5.38
C ALA A 81 -4.92 -6.66 -5.24
N CYS A 82 -4.67 -5.47 -5.75
CA CYS A 82 -3.37 -4.81 -5.61
C CYS A 82 -3.05 -4.49 -4.15
N LEU A 83 -4.02 -3.97 -3.40
CA LEU A 83 -3.85 -3.70 -1.97
C LEU A 83 -3.55 -4.98 -1.20
N THR A 84 -4.31 -6.04 -1.47
CA THR A 84 -4.11 -7.33 -0.82
C THR A 84 -2.72 -7.89 -1.09
N ALA A 85 -2.27 -7.83 -2.33
CA ALA A 85 -0.95 -8.29 -2.71
C ALA A 85 0.17 -7.48 -2.02
N ALA A 86 0.01 -6.17 -1.94
CA ALA A 86 0.99 -5.32 -1.26
C ALA A 86 1.07 -5.61 0.23
N LEU A 87 -0.08 -5.81 0.88
CA LEU A 87 -0.14 -6.16 2.29
C LEU A 87 0.43 -7.55 2.56
N ALA A 88 0.10 -8.53 1.72
CA ALA A 88 0.62 -9.89 1.85
C ALA A 88 2.14 -9.93 1.71
N ARG A 89 2.68 -9.09 0.86
CA ARG A 89 4.12 -8.98 0.67
C ARG A 89 4.84 -8.47 1.91
N SER A 90 4.19 -7.59 2.66
CA SER A 90 4.73 -7.00 3.89
C SER A 90 4.44 -7.85 5.13
N LEU A 91 3.26 -8.44 5.21
CA LEU A 91 2.76 -9.12 6.40
C LEU A 91 2.81 -10.65 6.29
N GLY A 92 3.10 -11.19 5.09
CA GLY A 92 2.94 -12.60 4.78
C GLY A 92 1.52 -12.90 4.28
N ASP A 93 1.33 -14.11 3.76
CA ASP A 93 0.06 -14.51 3.17
C ASP A 93 -0.99 -14.89 4.23
N GLU A 94 -0.55 -15.39 5.37
CA GLU A 94 -1.44 -15.96 6.38
C GLU A 94 -2.51 -14.97 6.88
N PRO A 95 -2.18 -13.72 7.26
CA PRO A 95 -3.19 -12.80 7.75
C PRO A 95 -4.27 -12.46 6.72
N LEU A 96 -3.97 -12.63 5.43
CA LEU A 96 -4.85 -12.21 4.33
C LEU A 96 -5.48 -13.38 3.60
N GLN A 97 -5.48 -14.57 4.20
CA GLN A 97 -5.96 -15.79 3.54
C GLN A 97 -7.42 -15.70 3.13
N THR A 98 -8.29 -15.13 3.96
CA THR A 98 -9.71 -15.00 3.63
C THR A 98 -9.92 -14.12 2.41
N THR A 99 -9.29 -12.95 2.40
CA THR A 99 -9.38 -12.04 1.26
C THR A 99 -8.80 -12.67 0.00
N ALA A 100 -7.66 -13.33 0.11
CA ALA A 100 -7.03 -14.01 -1.03
C ALA A 100 -7.91 -15.13 -1.58
N SER A 101 -8.57 -15.88 -0.72
CA SER A 101 -9.49 -16.95 -1.13
C SER A 101 -10.69 -16.41 -1.89
N VAL A 102 -11.25 -15.29 -1.42
CA VAL A 102 -12.36 -14.61 -2.10
C VAL A 102 -11.95 -14.16 -3.50
N LEU A 103 -10.75 -13.63 -3.64
CA LEU A 103 -10.22 -13.20 -4.94
C LEU A 103 -10.01 -14.35 -5.93
N ARG A 104 -9.83 -15.58 -5.44
CA ARG A 104 -9.66 -16.76 -6.28
C ARG A 104 -10.96 -17.41 -6.72
N LEU A 105 -12.10 -16.96 -6.20
CA LEU A 105 -13.39 -17.52 -6.58
C LEU A 105 -13.66 -17.28 -8.06
N PRO A 106 -14.24 -18.27 -8.76
CA PRO A 106 -14.54 -18.09 -10.19
C PRO A 106 -15.63 -17.08 -10.47
N GLN A 107 -16.46 -16.77 -9.48
CA GLN A 107 -17.52 -15.78 -9.62
C GLN A 107 -17.00 -14.40 -9.25
N ALA A 108 -17.55 -13.39 -9.93
CA ALA A 108 -17.21 -12.01 -9.64
C ALA A 108 -17.66 -11.65 -8.21
N VAL A 109 -16.76 -11.04 -7.45
CA VAL A 109 -17.02 -10.57 -6.09
C VAL A 109 -17.36 -9.09 -6.14
N SER A 110 -18.37 -8.65 -5.37
CA SER A 110 -18.66 -7.22 -5.30
C SER A 110 -17.53 -6.49 -4.56
N PRO A 111 -17.29 -5.21 -4.92
CA PRO A 111 -16.29 -4.42 -4.21
C PRO A 111 -16.55 -4.33 -2.71
N GLU A 112 -17.81 -4.25 -2.31
CA GLU A 112 -18.21 -4.17 -0.91
C GLU A 112 -17.86 -5.44 -0.14
N THR A 113 -18.08 -6.60 -0.75
CA THR A 113 -17.74 -7.89 -0.15
C THR A 113 -16.22 -8.02 -0.01
N LEU A 114 -15.48 -7.66 -1.03
CA LEU A 114 -14.01 -7.71 -1.00
C LEU A 114 -13.47 -6.78 0.08
N ALA A 115 -13.98 -5.55 0.16
CA ALA A 115 -13.58 -4.59 1.18
C ALA A 115 -13.85 -5.11 2.59
N ALA A 116 -15.02 -5.75 2.81
CA ALA A 116 -15.36 -6.29 4.11
C ALA A 116 -14.39 -7.39 4.54
N HIS A 117 -14.02 -8.29 3.64
CA HIS A 117 -13.05 -9.33 3.95
C HIS A 117 -11.67 -8.76 4.24
N LEU A 118 -11.23 -7.79 3.45
CA LEU A 118 -9.94 -7.14 3.66
C LEU A 118 -9.90 -6.39 5.00
N ILE A 119 -10.96 -5.66 5.33
CA ILE A 119 -11.07 -4.94 6.60
C ILE A 119 -11.01 -5.93 7.77
N ASN A 120 -11.73 -7.05 7.68
CA ASN A 120 -11.74 -8.05 8.73
C ASN A 120 -10.37 -8.72 8.90
N ASP A 121 -9.69 -9.03 7.81
CA ASP A 121 -8.35 -9.62 7.87
C ASP A 121 -7.36 -8.64 8.52
N VAL A 122 -7.42 -7.36 8.16
CA VAL A 122 -6.55 -6.33 8.73
C VAL A 122 -6.89 -6.08 10.20
N ALA A 123 -8.17 -6.03 10.55
CA ALA A 123 -8.60 -5.79 11.93
C ALA A 123 -8.20 -6.94 12.87
N ALA A 124 -8.02 -8.14 12.36
CA ALA A 124 -7.57 -9.28 13.14
C ALA A 124 -6.06 -9.24 13.45
N LEU A 125 -5.32 -8.33 12.81
CA LEU A 125 -3.90 -8.17 13.10
C LEU A 125 -3.71 -7.52 14.47
N THR A 126 -2.89 -8.17 15.31
CA THR A 126 -2.47 -7.60 16.58
C THR A 126 -1.11 -6.94 16.36
N VAL A 127 -1.12 -5.83 15.65
CA VAL A 127 0.10 -5.05 15.42
C VAL A 127 0.14 -3.95 16.47
N PRO A 128 1.21 -3.91 17.26
CA PRO A 128 1.35 -2.83 18.26
C PRO A 128 1.52 -1.47 17.58
#